data_b69fb63c07df94310d596e06bd73fcb6
#
_entry.id   b69fb63c07df94310d596e06bd73fcb6
#
_cell.length_a   1.000
_cell.length_b   1.000
_cell.length_c   1.000
_cell.angle_alpha   90.00
_cell.angle_beta   90.00
_cell.angle_gamma   90.00
#
_symmetry.space_group_name_H-M   'P 1'
#
loop_
_entity.id
_entity.type
_entity.pdbx_description
1 polymer ?
#
loop_
_entity_poly.entity_id
_entity_poly.type
_entity_poly.pdbx_seq_one_letter_code
_entity_poly.pdbx_strand_id
1 'polypeptide(L)'
;MFGRLGTFCLLVGYFSLCTLAATAQEVVHALTGTVTSMNPGKTIEVDTDDGPEVEFKDFTKSNIPFEFDKDLRAQATSADRFNTEGTHVIVYYFGEGIERTAVALQGLASGPLKRTIGTVVKFDKHQRLLTVESTPGGVQSFHIDSKTVVETSVGAVGGRRFDPEKGDQVRVTAAPAQGTGTALFIYAK
;
A
#
# COMPACT_ATOMS: atom_id res chain seq x y z
N MET A 1 -35.24 75.77 -14.35
CA MET A 1 -34.06 75.16 -15.00
C MET A 1 -33.84 73.81 -14.37
N PHE A 2 -34.01 72.75 -15.16
CA PHE A 2 -34.15 71.36 -14.70
C PHE A 2 -32.82 70.68 -14.53
N GLY A 3 -32.53 70.15 -13.34
CA GLY A 3 -31.38 69.25 -13.09
C GLY A 3 -31.82 67.82 -12.99
N ARG A 4 -31.30 66.97 -13.90
CA ARG A 4 -31.60 65.52 -14.00
C ARG A 4 -30.85 64.77 -12.89
N LEU A 5 -31.63 64.04 -12.06
CA LEU A 5 -31.12 62.99 -11.16
C LEU A 5 -30.79 61.75 -12.01
N GLY A 6 -29.51 61.36 -12.03
CA GLY A 6 -29.06 60.08 -12.58
C GLY A 6 -29.10 58.96 -11.56
N THR A 7 -29.97 57.98 -11.77
CA THR A 7 -30.10 56.78 -10.95
C THR A 7 -28.94 55.82 -11.30
N PHE A 8 -28.03 55.61 -10.34
CA PHE A 8 -26.96 54.63 -10.46
C PHE A 8 -27.48 53.27 -9.98
N CYS A 9 -27.76 52.36 -10.88
CA CYS A 9 -28.06 50.96 -10.57
C CYS A 9 -26.76 50.24 -10.28
N LEU A 10 -26.52 49.89 -9.00
CA LEU A 10 -25.43 49.04 -8.55
C LEU A 10 -25.87 47.57 -8.76
N LEU A 11 -25.37 46.96 -9.84
CA LEU A 11 -25.48 45.49 -10.08
C LEU A 11 -24.47 44.77 -9.18
N VAL A 12 -24.95 44.24 -8.06
CA VAL A 12 -24.19 43.34 -7.21
C VAL A 12 -24.24 41.94 -7.83
N GLY A 13 -23.19 41.59 -8.57
CA GLY A 13 -22.99 40.26 -9.09
C GLY A 13 -22.67 39.29 -7.96
N TYR A 14 -23.61 38.41 -7.64
CA TYR A 14 -23.36 37.26 -6.77
C TYR A 14 -22.45 36.28 -7.52
N PHE A 15 -21.17 36.29 -7.24
CA PHE A 15 -20.26 35.21 -7.59
C PHE A 15 -20.50 34.05 -6.62
N SER A 16 -21.31 33.08 -7.03
CA SER A 16 -21.47 31.81 -6.31
C SER A 16 -20.18 31.01 -6.50
N LEU A 17 -19.27 31.06 -5.50
CA LEU A 17 -18.15 30.13 -5.43
C LEU A 17 -18.72 28.72 -5.16
N CYS A 18 -18.91 27.93 -6.22
CA CYS A 18 -19.02 26.48 -6.07
C CYS A 18 -17.68 25.94 -5.60
N THR A 19 -17.50 25.78 -4.31
CA THR A 19 -16.42 24.96 -3.76
C THR A 19 -16.71 23.52 -4.16
N LEU A 20 -16.06 23.04 -5.22
CA LEU A 20 -15.95 21.60 -5.49
C LEU A 20 -15.16 21.02 -4.32
N ALA A 21 -15.86 20.38 -3.39
CA ALA A 21 -15.22 19.52 -2.40
C ALA A 21 -14.58 18.36 -3.18
N ALA A 22 -13.28 18.46 -3.46
CA ALA A 22 -12.52 17.31 -3.92
C ALA A 22 -12.55 16.28 -2.79
N THR A 23 -13.32 15.21 -2.97
CA THR A 23 -13.23 14.06 -2.07
C THR A 23 -11.83 13.50 -2.20
N ALA A 24 -11.02 13.63 -1.15
CA ALA A 24 -9.71 13.02 -1.11
C ALA A 24 -9.89 11.51 -1.31
N GLN A 25 -9.18 10.98 -2.29
CA GLN A 25 -9.16 9.54 -2.55
C GLN A 25 -8.18 8.90 -1.58
N GLU A 26 -8.62 7.85 -0.88
CA GLU A 26 -7.75 7.12 0.05
C GLU A 26 -6.65 6.37 -0.70
N VAL A 27 -5.47 6.36 -0.12
CA VAL A 27 -4.31 5.63 -0.65
C VAL A 27 -4.32 4.23 -0.06
N VAL A 28 -4.13 3.23 -0.91
CA VAL A 28 -4.00 1.84 -0.47
C VAL A 28 -2.57 1.56 -0.03
N HIS A 29 -2.44 1.12 1.20
CA HIS A 29 -1.22 0.65 1.84
C HIS A 29 -1.17 -0.88 1.86
N ALA A 30 0.00 -1.44 2.16
CA ALA A 30 0.19 -2.88 2.31
C ALA A 30 1.02 -3.23 3.54
N LEU A 31 0.66 -4.33 4.19
CA LEU A 31 1.48 -4.95 5.23
C LEU A 31 1.47 -6.48 5.09
N THR A 32 2.39 -7.16 5.77
CA THR A 32 2.44 -8.62 5.83
C THR A 32 2.10 -9.14 7.21
N GLY A 33 1.49 -10.32 7.25
CA GLY A 33 1.13 -11.00 8.48
C GLY A 33 0.38 -12.30 8.24
N THR A 34 -0.01 -12.96 9.32
CA THR A 34 -0.79 -14.21 9.28
C THR A 34 -2.24 -13.91 9.68
N VAL A 35 -3.20 -14.34 8.88
CA VAL A 35 -4.62 -14.22 9.21
C VAL A 35 -4.93 -15.11 10.39
N THR A 36 -5.32 -14.53 11.51
CA THR A 36 -5.64 -15.25 12.77
C THR A 36 -7.12 -15.54 12.91
N SER A 37 -7.95 -14.62 12.41
CA SER A 37 -9.41 -14.75 12.49
C SER A 37 -10.08 -14.05 11.31
N MET A 38 -11.20 -14.59 10.88
CA MET A 38 -12.05 -14.00 9.85
C MET A 38 -13.51 -14.03 10.23
N ASN A 39 -14.14 -12.90 10.13
CA ASN A 39 -15.59 -12.76 10.21
C ASN A 39 -16.11 -12.18 8.88
N PRO A 40 -16.49 -13.05 7.93
CA PRO A 40 -16.82 -12.62 6.56
C PRO A 40 -17.83 -11.49 6.51
N GLY A 41 -17.52 -10.45 5.73
CA GLY A 41 -18.32 -9.23 5.61
C GLY A 41 -18.28 -8.32 6.84
N LYS A 42 -17.37 -8.52 7.78
CA LYS A 42 -17.21 -7.68 8.99
C LYS A 42 -15.76 -7.33 9.27
N THR A 43 -14.93 -8.29 9.67
CA THR A 43 -13.55 -8.04 10.13
C THR A 43 -12.60 -9.15 9.72
N ILE A 44 -11.34 -8.79 9.61
CA ILE A 44 -10.21 -9.70 9.39
C ILE A 44 -9.15 -9.33 10.42
N GLU A 45 -8.72 -10.28 11.24
CA GLU A 45 -7.64 -10.10 12.20
C GLU A 45 -6.34 -10.69 11.63
N VAL A 46 -5.27 -9.95 11.79
CA VAL A 46 -3.96 -10.31 11.23
C VAL A 46 -2.88 -10.07 12.27
N ASP A 47 -2.18 -11.14 12.64
CA ASP A 47 -0.93 -11.05 13.39
C ASP A 47 0.16 -10.54 12.44
N THR A 48 0.52 -9.25 12.62
CA THR A 48 1.40 -8.58 11.67
C THR A 48 2.86 -8.96 11.89
N ASP A 49 3.63 -9.04 10.81
CA ASP A 49 5.06 -9.36 10.90
C ASP A 49 5.87 -8.32 11.66
N ASP A 50 5.38 -7.10 11.80
CA ASP A 50 6.15 -5.93 12.24
C ASP A 50 5.55 -5.17 13.41
N GLY A 51 4.49 -5.68 13.98
CA GLY A 51 3.78 -4.98 15.03
C GLY A 51 2.76 -5.85 15.74
N PRO A 52 1.84 -5.23 16.45
CA PRO A 52 0.76 -5.96 17.12
C PRO A 52 -0.21 -6.55 16.10
N GLU A 53 -1.04 -7.46 16.56
CA GLU A 53 -2.22 -7.92 15.84
C GLU A 53 -3.11 -6.72 15.48
N VAL A 54 -3.63 -6.73 14.25
CA VAL A 54 -4.45 -5.65 13.70
C VAL A 54 -5.77 -6.22 13.20
N GLU A 55 -6.88 -5.62 13.66
CA GLU A 55 -8.19 -5.84 13.10
C GLU A 55 -8.42 -4.88 11.93
N PHE A 56 -8.87 -5.40 10.80
CA PHE A 56 -9.30 -4.65 9.64
C PHE A 56 -10.80 -4.81 9.45
N LYS A 57 -11.49 -3.72 9.16
CA LYS A 57 -12.87 -3.75 8.67
C LYS A 57 -12.91 -4.29 7.25
N ASP A 58 -13.96 -5.01 6.89
CA ASP A 58 -14.16 -5.47 5.52
C ASP A 58 -14.67 -4.31 4.64
N PHE A 59 -14.09 -4.21 3.45
CA PHE A 59 -14.37 -3.19 2.45
C PHE A 59 -15.82 -3.18 1.94
N THR A 60 -16.54 -4.29 1.96
CA THR A 60 -17.88 -4.41 1.34
C THR A 60 -18.91 -3.37 1.79
N LYS A 61 -18.64 -2.67 2.89
CA LYS A 61 -19.52 -1.62 3.44
C LYS A 61 -18.97 -0.21 3.31
N SER A 62 -17.78 -0.05 2.71
CA SER A 62 -17.16 1.26 2.56
C SER A 62 -17.57 1.91 1.23
N ASN A 63 -18.11 3.13 1.30
CA ASN A 63 -18.37 3.98 0.14
C ASN A 63 -17.19 4.96 -0.12
N ILE A 64 -16.07 4.78 0.55
CA ILE A 64 -14.90 5.65 0.45
C ILE A 64 -14.19 5.35 -0.86
N PRO A 65 -13.97 6.34 -1.74
CA PRO A 65 -13.18 6.14 -2.95
C PRO A 65 -11.71 5.92 -2.58
N PHE A 66 -11.07 4.92 -3.18
CA PHE A 66 -9.66 4.62 -2.98
C PHE A 66 -8.96 4.31 -4.30
N GLU A 67 -7.66 4.59 -4.33
CA GLU A 67 -6.79 4.25 -5.47
C GLU A 67 -6.02 2.99 -5.17
N PHE A 68 -6.20 1.97 -5.99
CA PHE A 68 -5.49 0.69 -5.89
C PHE A 68 -4.79 0.37 -7.20
N ASP A 69 -3.48 0.16 -7.11
CA ASP A 69 -2.64 -0.23 -8.24
C ASP A 69 -3.24 -1.40 -9.03
N LYS A 70 -3.38 -1.27 -10.34
CA LYS A 70 -4.03 -2.26 -11.20
C LYS A 70 -3.29 -3.60 -11.22
N ASP A 71 -1.95 -3.57 -11.21
CA ASP A 71 -1.13 -4.77 -11.25
C ASP A 71 -1.23 -5.53 -9.92
N LEU A 72 -1.28 -4.82 -8.80
CA LEU A 72 -1.49 -5.41 -7.48
C LEU A 72 -2.91 -5.96 -7.33
N ARG A 73 -3.91 -5.20 -7.78
CA ARG A 73 -5.31 -5.62 -7.75
C ARG A 73 -5.54 -6.92 -8.53
N ALA A 74 -4.87 -7.09 -9.66
CA ALA A 74 -4.99 -8.29 -10.49
C ALA A 74 -4.43 -9.55 -9.83
N GLN A 75 -3.56 -9.42 -8.83
CA GLN A 75 -2.90 -10.51 -8.12
C GLN A 75 -3.54 -10.83 -6.76
N ALA A 76 -4.41 -9.95 -6.28
CA ALA A 76 -5.02 -10.04 -4.96
C ALA A 76 -6.44 -10.60 -5.03
N THR A 77 -6.86 -11.26 -3.97
CA THR A 77 -8.24 -11.66 -3.73
C THR A 77 -8.93 -10.56 -2.94
N SER A 78 -10.11 -10.11 -3.39
CA SER A 78 -10.91 -9.13 -2.64
C SER A 78 -11.17 -9.61 -1.21
N ALA A 79 -11.15 -8.69 -0.24
CA ALA A 79 -11.24 -9.02 1.18
C ALA A 79 -12.52 -9.82 1.52
N ASP A 80 -13.65 -9.49 0.86
CA ASP A 80 -14.94 -10.19 1.03
C ASP A 80 -14.94 -11.64 0.55
N ARG A 81 -13.97 -12.04 -0.28
CA ARG A 81 -13.84 -13.38 -0.86
C ARG A 81 -12.70 -14.19 -0.25
N PHE A 82 -11.85 -13.55 0.51
CA PHE A 82 -10.77 -14.25 1.20
C PHE A 82 -11.35 -15.02 2.40
N ASN A 83 -11.02 -16.29 2.55
CA ASN A 83 -11.64 -17.18 3.54
C ASN A 83 -10.68 -18.19 4.16
N THR A 84 -9.38 -17.91 4.16
CA THR A 84 -8.39 -18.89 4.62
C THR A 84 -7.60 -18.34 5.82
N GLU A 85 -7.98 -18.80 7.01
CA GLU A 85 -7.24 -18.55 8.26
C GLU A 85 -5.91 -19.32 8.27
N GLY A 86 -4.95 -18.86 9.06
CA GLY A 86 -3.61 -19.43 9.15
C GLY A 86 -2.72 -19.16 7.94
N THR A 87 -3.20 -18.41 6.95
CA THR A 87 -2.44 -18.08 5.75
C THR A 87 -1.59 -16.83 5.98
N HIS A 88 -0.32 -16.90 5.60
CA HIS A 88 0.56 -15.71 5.57
C HIS A 88 0.25 -14.92 4.31
N VAL A 89 -0.08 -13.63 4.48
CA VAL A 89 -0.64 -12.77 3.43
C VAL A 89 0.04 -11.41 3.37
N ILE A 90 -0.13 -10.74 2.22
CA ILE A 90 -0.08 -9.29 2.11
C ILE A 90 -1.52 -8.79 2.23
N VAL A 91 -1.78 -7.89 3.16
CA VAL A 91 -3.07 -7.21 3.32
C VAL A 91 -2.96 -5.84 2.69
N TYR A 92 -3.85 -5.55 1.75
CA TYR A 92 -4.02 -4.22 1.16
C TYR A 92 -5.16 -3.51 1.88
N TYR A 93 -4.90 -2.30 2.39
CA TYR A 93 -5.84 -1.57 3.23
C TYR A 93 -5.71 -0.06 3.05
N PHE A 94 -6.72 0.67 3.49
CA PHE A 94 -6.65 2.12 3.67
C PHE A 94 -7.14 2.51 5.07
N GLY A 95 -6.95 3.77 5.45
CA GLY A 95 -7.29 4.28 6.78
C GLY A 95 -6.21 4.01 7.83
N GLU A 96 -6.42 4.54 9.01
CA GLU A 96 -5.45 4.50 10.12
C GLU A 96 -6.09 3.96 11.41
N GLY A 97 -5.24 3.47 12.32
CA GLY A 97 -5.64 3.01 13.64
C GLY A 97 -6.73 1.93 13.57
N ILE A 98 -7.84 2.14 14.26
CA ILE A 98 -9.00 1.24 14.32
C ILE A 98 -9.93 1.36 13.11
N GLU A 99 -9.71 2.34 12.26
CA GLU A 99 -10.52 2.58 11.04
C GLU A 99 -9.91 1.92 9.80
N ARG A 100 -8.86 1.11 9.96
CA ARG A 100 -8.25 0.38 8.86
C ARG A 100 -9.25 -0.53 8.19
N THR A 101 -9.34 -0.42 6.87
CA THR A 101 -10.28 -1.18 6.05
C THR A 101 -9.52 -2.01 5.03
N ALA A 102 -9.62 -3.34 5.11
CA ALA A 102 -9.00 -4.24 4.14
C ALA A 102 -9.79 -4.20 2.82
N VAL A 103 -9.07 -4.04 1.71
CA VAL A 103 -9.65 -4.07 0.36
C VAL A 103 -9.36 -5.37 -0.37
N ALA A 104 -8.21 -5.97 -0.12
CA ALA A 104 -7.81 -7.23 -0.72
C ALA A 104 -6.71 -7.91 0.08
N LEU A 105 -6.53 -9.21 -0.12
CA LEU A 105 -5.44 -10.01 0.44
C LEU A 105 -4.75 -10.78 -0.69
N GLN A 106 -3.44 -10.95 -0.55
CA GLN A 106 -2.64 -11.78 -1.46
C GLN A 106 -1.87 -12.80 -0.63
N GLY A 107 -2.12 -14.08 -0.85
CA GLY A 107 -1.37 -15.16 -0.20
C GLY A 107 0.12 -15.08 -0.54
N LEU A 108 0.97 -15.14 0.47
CA LEU A 108 2.40 -15.35 0.30
C LEU A 108 2.70 -16.84 0.14
N ALA A 109 3.87 -17.14 -0.42
CA ALA A 109 4.29 -18.53 -0.60
C ALA A 109 4.25 -19.31 0.73
N SER A 110 3.79 -20.55 0.69
CA SER A 110 3.84 -21.47 1.82
C SER A 110 5.29 -21.86 2.09
N GLY A 111 5.78 -21.60 3.30
CA GLY A 111 7.12 -21.96 3.74
C GLY A 111 7.77 -20.85 4.58
N PRO A 112 8.92 -21.12 5.18
CA PRO A 112 9.60 -20.11 5.97
C PRO A 112 10.04 -18.97 5.06
N LEU A 113 9.63 -17.75 5.37
CA LEU A 113 10.07 -16.55 4.66
C LEU A 113 11.33 -15.99 5.33
N LYS A 114 12.23 -15.46 4.51
CA LYS A 114 13.43 -14.78 4.99
C LYS A 114 13.18 -13.28 4.99
N ARG A 115 13.44 -12.64 6.12
CA ARG A 115 13.42 -11.18 6.25
C ARG A 115 14.84 -10.64 6.30
N THR A 116 15.07 -9.59 5.55
CA THR A 116 16.32 -8.84 5.52
C THR A 116 16.02 -7.37 5.71
N ILE A 117 16.57 -6.78 6.76
CA ILE A 117 16.48 -5.35 7.04
C ILE A 117 17.85 -4.76 6.73
N GLY A 118 17.91 -3.69 5.96
CA GLY A 118 19.18 -3.07 5.62
C GLY A 118 19.04 -1.85 4.74
N THR A 119 20.19 -1.45 4.22
CA THR A 119 20.35 -0.25 3.39
C THR A 119 20.58 -0.65 1.94
N VAL A 120 19.94 0.03 1.01
CA VAL A 120 20.17 -0.16 -0.42
C VAL A 120 21.59 0.27 -0.79
N VAL A 121 22.39 -0.68 -1.28
CA VAL A 121 23.73 -0.43 -1.80
C VAL A 121 23.68 -0.10 -3.28
N LYS A 122 22.85 -0.86 -4.02
CA LYS A 122 22.69 -0.72 -5.47
C LYS A 122 21.34 -1.25 -5.91
N PHE A 123 20.76 -0.59 -6.91
CA PHE A 123 19.65 -1.11 -7.69
C PHE A 123 20.00 -1.12 -9.19
N ASP A 124 20.02 -2.30 -9.79
CA ASP A 124 20.20 -2.46 -11.22
C ASP A 124 18.83 -2.47 -11.89
N LYS A 125 18.49 -1.36 -12.56
CA LYS A 125 17.17 -1.17 -13.20
C LYS A 125 16.94 -2.13 -14.39
N HIS A 126 17.99 -2.53 -15.10
CA HIS A 126 17.88 -3.42 -16.25
C HIS A 126 17.63 -4.87 -15.82
N GLN A 127 18.38 -5.32 -14.83
CA GLN A 127 18.26 -6.66 -14.28
C GLN A 127 17.20 -6.75 -13.19
N ARG A 128 16.63 -5.61 -12.77
CA ARG A 128 15.71 -5.53 -11.63
C ARG A 128 16.28 -6.19 -10.38
N LEU A 129 17.54 -5.93 -10.11
CA LEU A 129 18.29 -6.53 -9.01
C LEU A 129 18.56 -5.49 -7.92
N LEU A 130 17.99 -5.71 -6.76
CA LEU A 130 18.17 -4.92 -5.55
C LEU A 130 19.28 -5.56 -4.70
N THR A 131 20.31 -4.79 -4.36
CA THR A 131 21.38 -5.20 -3.44
C THR A 131 21.24 -4.43 -2.14
N VAL A 132 21.10 -5.16 -1.04
CA VAL A 132 20.91 -4.64 0.32
C VAL A 132 22.05 -5.09 1.22
N GLU A 133 22.59 -4.17 1.99
CA GLU A 133 23.55 -4.45 3.05
C GLU A 133 22.83 -4.46 4.39
N SER A 134 22.92 -5.57 5.12
CA SER A 134 22.32 -5.73 6.43
C SER A 134 23.37 -6.10 7.49
N THR A 135 23.20 -5.58 8.69
CA THR A 135 24.04 -5.93 9.84
C THR A 135 23.21 -6.78 10.81
N PRO A 136 23.59 -8.06 11.09
CA PRO A 136 24.86 -8.74 10.76
C PRO A 136 24.87 -9.55 9.45
N GLY A 137 23.84 -9.46 8.60
CA GLY A 137 23.63 -10.39 7.47
C GLY A 137 24.53 -10.21 6.24
N GLY A 138 25.37 -9.17 6.17
CA GLY A 138 26.20 -8.87 5.01
C GLY A 138 25.37 -8.38 3.79
N VAL A 139 25.96 -8.50 2.61
CA VAL A 139 25.34 -8.06 1.35
C VAL A 139 24.49 -9.17 0.76
N GLN A 140 23.23 -8.87 0.43
CA GLN A 140 22.29 -9.79 -0.18
C GLN A 140 21.64 -9.15 -1.41
N SER A 141 21.31 -9.96 -2.40
CA SER A 141 20.67 -9.49 -3.63
C SER A 141 19.31 -10.16 -3.84
N PHE A 142 18.36 -9.37 -4.33
CA PHE A 142 16.97 -9.81 -4.57
C PHE A 142 16.51 -9.38 -5.95
N HIS A 143 15.88 -10.29 -6.69
CA HIS A 143 15.14 -9.93 -7.89
C HIS A 143 13.82 -9.27 -7.52
N ILE A 144 13.51 -8.18 -8.21
CA ILE A 144 12.24 -7.46 -8.12
C ILE A 144 11.47 -7.75 -9.39
N ASP A 145 10.35 -8.43 -9.28
CA ASP A 145 9.52 -8.77 -10.43
C ASP A 145 8.15 -8.06 -10.40
N SER A 146 7.27 -8.41 -11.31
CA SER A 146 5.91 -7.84 -11.38
C SER A 146 5.00 -8.30 -10.24
N LYS A 147 5.40 -9.34 -9.50
CA LYS A 147 4.65 -9.88 -8.36
C LYS A 147 5.14 -9.31 -7.04
N THR A 148 6.31 -8.67 -7.02
CA THR A 148 6.82 -7.99 -5.84
C THR A 148 5.89 -6.84 -5.48
N VAL A 149 5.50 -6.78 -4.22
CA VAL A 149 4.72 -5.67 -3.65
C VAL A 149 5.66 -4.78 -2.87
N VAL A 150 5.55 -3.48 -3.06
CA VAL A 150 6.35 -2.50 -2.33
C VAL A 150 5.46 -1.54 -1.60
N GLU A 151 5.58 -1.48 -0.30
CA GLU A 151 4.99 -0.44 0.54
C GLU A 151 5.95 0.74 0.62
N THR A 152 5.47 1.91 0.27
CA THR A 152 6.20 3.18 0.31
C THR A 152 5.47 4.21 1.17
N SER A 153 6.09 5.35 1.44
CA SER A 153 5.45 6.47 2.16
C SER A 153 4.19 7.04 1.46
N VAL A 154 4.00 6.72 0.17
CA VAL A 154 2.85 7.16 -0.64
C VAL A 154 1.93 6.01 -1.02
N GLY A 155 2.05 4.86 -0.36
CA GLY A 155 1.20 3.68 -0.53
C GLY A 155 1.86 2.51 -1.22
N ALA A 156 1.07 1.46 -1.44
CA ALA A 156 1.50 0.22 -2.05
C ALA A 156 1.60 0.34 -3.58
N VAL A 157 2.75 -0.08 -4.12
CA VAL A 157 3.01 -0.10 -5.56
C VAL A 157 3.57 -1.45 -6.01
N GLY A 158 3.36 -1.81 -7.27
CA GLY A 158 3.97 -3.00 -7.85
C GLY A 158 5.48 -2.83 -8.06
N GLY A 159 6.23 -3.93 -7.96
CA GLY A 159 7.69 -3.93 -8.07
C GLY A 159 8.22 -3.24 -9.32
N ARG A 160 7.46 -3.21 -10.42
CA ARG A 160 7.86 -2.49 -11.65
C ARG A 160 8.04 -0.99 -11.45
N ARG A 161 7.29 -0.38 -10.51
CA ARG A 161 7.34 1.05 -10.19
C ARG A 161 8.35 1.39 -9.09
N PHE A 162 8.93 0.38 -8.48
CA PHE A 162 9.93 0.58 -7.44
C PHE A 162 11.26 1.05 -8.03
N ASP A 163 11.73 2.19 -7.59
CA ASP A 163 12.99 2.81 -8.03
C ASP A 163 13.72 3.39 -6.81
N PRO A 164 14.34 2.51 -6.00
CA PRO A 164 15.02 2.95 -4.78
C PRO A 164 16.35 3.63 -5.09
N GLU A 165 16.74 4.53 -4.19
CA GLU A 165 18.03 5.17 -4.21
C GLU A 165 19.05 4.46 -3.29
N LYS A 166 20.34 4.67 -3.57
CA LYS A 166 21.38 4.21 -2.67
C LYS A 166 21.27 4.94 -1.33
N GLY A 167 21.22 4.18 -0.25
CA GLY A 167 21.06 4.70 1.11
C GLY A 167 19.66 4.52 1.68
N ASP A 168 18.66 4.20 0.85
CA ASP A 168 17.31 3.94 1.33
C ASP A 168 17.28 2.77 2.30
N GLN A 169 16.48 2.93 3.36
CA GLN A 169 16.23 1.85 4.31
C GLN A 169 15.10 0.96 3.80
N VAL A 170 15.38 -0.32 3.70
CA VAL A 170 14.40 -1.28 3.23
C VAL A 170 14.32 -2.50 4.13
N ARG A 171 13.14 -3.10 4.16
CA ARG A 171 12.93 -4.43 4.69
C ARG A 171 12.37 -5.31 3.58
N VAL A 172 13.09 -6.37 3.26
CA VAL A 172 12.74 -7.30 2.18
C VAL A 172 12.28 -8.61 2.79
N THR A 173 11.07 -9.05 2.42
CA THR A 173 10.56 -10.40 2.68
C THR A 173 10.67 -11.20 1.39
N ALA A 174 11.38 -12.32 1.45
CA ALA A 174 11.66 -13.17 0.29
C ALA A 174 11.47 -14.64 0.59
N ALA A 175 11.14 -15.44 -0.41
CA ALA A 175 11.20 -16.88 -0.32
C ALA A 175 12.67 -17.34 -0.15
N PRO A 176 12.93 -18.41 0.61
CA PRO A 176 14.27 -18.96 0.75
C PRO A 176 14.83 -19.35 -0.62
N ALA A 177 16.05 -18.93 -0.90
CA ALA A 177 16.77 -19.32 -2.11
C ALA A 177 18.25 -19.55 -1.81
N GLN A 178 18.88 -20.45 -2.57
CA GLN A 178 20.34 -20.56 -2.59
C GLN A 178 20.86 -19.50 -3.57
N GLY A 179 21.44 -18.39 -3.06
CA GLY A 179 21.90 -17.27 -3.86
C GLY A 179 20.91 -16.10 -3.90
N THR A 180 20.63 -15.57 -5.11
CA THR A 180 19.72 -14.44 -5.30
C THR A 180 18.28 -14.89 -5.15
N GLY A 181 17.58 -14.34 -4.15
CA GLY A 181 16.14 -14.61 -3.93
C GLY A 181 15.25 -13.65 -4.73
N THR A 182 13.97 -13.99 -4.83
CA THR A 182 12.95 -13.06 -5.33
C THR A 182 12.25 -12.39 -4.14
N ALA A 183 12.23 -11.07 -4.14
CA ALA A 183 11.48 -10.32 -3.15
C ALA A 183 9.97 -10.50 -3.39
N LEU A 184 9.26 -10.86 -2.33
CA LEU A 184 7.80 -10.96 -2.34
C LEU A 184 7.16 -9.66 -1.87
N PHE A 185 7.74 -9.10 -0.79
CA PHE A 185 7.31 -7.84 -0.22
C PHE A 185 8.51 -6.99 0.19
N ILE A 186 8.43 -5.69 -0.07
CA ILE A 186 9.43 -4.70 0.35
C ILE A 186 8.71 -3.58 1.08
N TYR A 187 9.19 -3.26 2.27
CA TYR A 187 8.83 -2.03 2.96
C TYR A 187 9.97 -1.03 2.76
N ALA A 188 9.72 0.09 2.13
CA ALA A 188 10.66 1.16 1.85
C ALA A 188 10.25 2.44 2.59
N LYS A 189 11.20 3.04 3.34
CA LYS A 189 11.01 4.32 4.05
C LYS A 189 11.70 5.44 3.31
#